data_5ee6e5b2d11dce43d3aef680f6306aef
#
_entry.id   5ee6e5b2d11dce43d3aef680f6306aef
#
_cell.length_a   1.000
_cell.length_b   1.000
_cell.length_c   1.000
_cell.angle_alpha   90.00
_cell.angle_beta   90.00
_cell.angle_gamma   90.00
#
_symmetry.space_group_name_H-M   'P 1'
#
loop_
_entity.id
_entity.type
_entity.pdbx_description
1 polymer ?
#
loop_
_entity_poly.entity_id
_entity_poly.type
_entity_poly.pdbx_seq_one_letter_code
_entity_poly.pdbx_strand_id
1 'polypeptide(L)'
;MRIALDARKLTSSDSGIGNYTLNLARALLEEDKDLELLLLCNGPRGQRLWQGPRVKELLFPFPALSPFTQLALGPFLRQQTFDVFHAPFDVVPRRLHRPLVVTIHDLNWLVNPRYNSTYLLPRLFEGAFFRYSLAAAMHEASRILAVSQATRHAILEHAPWYASKIRVVYNGIDRQRVYPLAKEVAYHLLAPLVAPGTPFVLTVGQGAPYKNHGNAVRGFLEAFRHRPEYRMILVRRAIRQDRALDALLRSPQGQAQILTLPYVTSEVLNALYNTARIVLHPSYYEGFGLPLLEAMATAVPIVTSDVSSMPEVAGSAALLVSPADYRAIAEALVTLDRDETLRARLIAAGRARLEHFSWNACAKAVLAIYRELV
;
A
#
# COMPACT_ATOMS: atom_id res chain seq x y z
N MET A 1 -29.00 1.25 -4.29
CA MET A 1 -27.96 2.24 -4.67
C MET A 1 -27.00 1.63 -5.65
N ARG A 2 -26.66 2.35 -6.73
CA ARG A 2 -25.74 1.85 -7.76
C ARG A 2 -24.48 2.71 -7.81
N ILE A 3 -23.32 2.10 -7.56
CA ILE A 3 -22.02 2.79 -7.51
C ILE A 3 -21.19 2.41 -8.73
N ALA A 4 -20.70 3.39 -9.47
CA ALA A 4 -19.69 3.18 -10.48
C ALA A 4 -18.31 3.29 -9.83
N LEU A 5 -17.55 2.19 -9.82
CA LEU A 5 -16.21 2.10 -9.21
C LEU A 5 -15.14 1.93 -10.29
N ASP A 6 -14.13 2.78 -10.29
CA ASP A 6 -13.02 2.66 -11.23
C ASP A 6 -12.10 1.48 -10.87
N ALA A 7 -12.32 0.36 -11.52
CA ALA A 7 -11.62 -0.89 -11.29
C ALA A 7 -10.46 -1.14 -12.27
N ARG A 8 -10.08 -0.16 -13.11
CA ARG A 8 -9.04 -0.32 -14.14
C ARG A 8 -7.65 -0.65 -13.58
N LYS A 9 -7.42 -0.40 -12.29
CA LYS A 9 -6.19 -0.82 -11.59
C LYS A 9 -6.21 -2.24 -11.06
N LEU A 10 -7.37 -2.90 -10.98
CA LEU A 10 -7.47 -4.33 -10.62
C LEU A 10 -6.74 -5.25 -11.59
N THR A 11 -6.55 -4.80 -12.81
CA THR A 11 -6.02 -5.58 -13.90
C THR A 11 -4.49 -5.60 -13.99
N SER A 12 -3.82 -4.71 -13.27
CA SER A 12 -2.37 -4.74 -13.14
C SER A 12 -1.98 -5.61 -11.96
N SER A 13 -1.07 -6.55 -12.19
CA SER A 13 -0.47 -7.39 -11.16
C SER A 13 -0.28 -6.63 -9.84
N ASP A 14 -0.81 -7.17 -8.74
CA ASP A 14 -0.54 -6.84 -7.33
C ASP A 14 -0.10 -5.38 -7.02
N SER A 15 -0.90 -4.41 -7.46
CA SER A 15 -0.70 -3.02 -7.05
C SER A 15 -1.45 -2.74 -5.76
N GLY A 16 -0.91 -1.90 -4.87
CA GLY A 16 -1.59 -1.49 -3.65
C GLY A 16 -2.99 -0.93 -3.91
N ILE A 17 -3.14 -0.10 -4.98
CA ILE A 17 -4.43 0.46 -5.40
C ILE A 17 -5.37 -0.64 -5.93
N GLY A 18 -4.84 -1.63 -6.67
CA GLY A 18 -5.63 -2.77 -7.13
C GLY A 18 -6.18 -3.57 -5.95
N ASN A 19 -5.33 -3.91 -4.99
CA ASN A 19 -5.74 -4.62 -3.77
C ASN A 19 -6.75 -3.82 -2.94
N TYR A 20 -6.55 -2.50 -2.79
CA TYR A 20 -7.54 -1.62 -2.17
C TYR A 20 -8.89 -1.72 -2.87
N THR A 21 -8.91 -1.55 -4.20
CA THR A 21 -10.15 -1.54 -4.98
C THR A 21 -10.89 -2.88 -4.90
N LEU A 22 -10.15 -4.00 -4.97
CA LEU A 22 -10.72 -5.35 -4.84
C LEU A 22 -11.36 -5.58 -3.47
N ASN A 23 -10.61 -5.29 -2.41
CA ASN A 23 -11.09 -5.52 -1.05
C ASN A 23 -12.24 -4.59 -0.68
N LEU A 24 -12.19 -3.33 -1.12
CA LEU A 24 -13.30 -2.39 -0.94
C LEU A 24 -14.56 -2.88 -1.66
N ALA A 25 -14.45 -3.30 -2.93
CA ALA A 25 -15.60 -3.80 -3.69
C ALA A 25 -16.24 -5.03 -3.03
N ARG A 26 -15.42 -5.98 -2.54
CA ARG A 26 -15.91 -7.15 -1.79
C ARG A 26 -16.65 -6.74 -0.53
N ALA A 27 -16.01 -5.92 0.29
CA ALA A 27 -16.59 -5.50 1.57
C ALA A 27 -17.87 -4.66 1.39
N LEU A 28 -17.95 -3.82 0.36
CA LEU A 28 -19.17 -3.07 0.04
C LEU A 28 -20.35 -4.01 -0.30
N LEU A 29 -20.12 -5.05 -1.11
CA LEU A 29 -21.11 -6.03 -1.50
C LEU A 29 -21.51 -6.97 -0.34
N GLU A 30 -20.62 -7.21 0.61
CA GLU A 30 -20.89 -7.98 1.82
C GLU A 30 -21.73 -7.17 2.82
N GLU A 31 -21.42 -5.88 2.97
CA GLU A 31 -22.06 -4.99 3.94
C GLU A 31 -23.46 -4.52 3.51
N ASP A 32 -23.68 -4.32 2.20
CA ASP A 32 -24.98 -3.85 1.66
C ASP A 32 -25.46 -4.81 0.56
N LYS A 33 -26.55 -5.55 0.86
CA LYS A 33 -27.10 -6.57 -0.04
C LYS A 33 -27.85 -6.00 -1.23
N ASP A 34 -28.28 -4.75 -1.15
CA ASP A 34 -29.01 -4.03 -2.19
C ASP A 34 -28.10 -3.15 -3.05
N LEU A 35 -26.80 -3.14 -2.74
CA LEU A 35 -25.80 -2.40 -3.51
C LEU A 35 -25.54 -3.08 -4.85
N GLU A 36 -25.55 -2.28 -5.93
CA GLU A 36 -25.06 -2.68 -7.26
C GLU A 36 -23.75 -1.96 -7.58
N LEU A 37 -22.79 -2.67 -8.15
CA LEU A 37 -21.51 -2.12 -8.63
C LEU A 37 -21.43 -2.15 -10.14
N LEU A 38 -21.07 -0.99 -10.72
CA LEU A 38 -20.59 -0.87 -12.08
C LEU A 38 -19.05 -0.77 -12.03
N LEU A 39 -18.34 -1.84 -12.34
CA LEU A 39 -16.89 -1.87 -12.33
C LEU A 39 -16.33 -1.38 -13.67
N LEU A 40 -15.64 -0.25 -13.68
CA LEU A 40 -14.98 0.27 -14.86
C LEU A 40 -13.67 -0.48 -15.12
N CYS A 41 -13.56 -1.17 -16.26
CA CYS A 41 -12.41 -1.99 -16.66
C CYS A 41 -11.77 -1.48 -17.95
N ASN A 42 -10.49 -1.77 -18.22
CA ASN A 42 -9.75 -1.21 -19.36
C ASN A 42 -9.40 -2.21 -20.48
N GLY A 43 -9.98 -3.40 -20.50
CA GLY A 43 -9.77 -4.36 -21.57
C GLY A 43 -10.64 -5.60 -21.47
N PRO A 44 -10.88 -6.30 -22.61
CA PRO A 44 -11.49 -7.61 -22.59
C PRO A 44 -10.45 -8.56 -21.98
N ARG A 45 -10.69 -9.00 -20.77
CA ARG A 45 -9.94 -10.11 -20.20
C ARG A 45 -10.86 -11.32 -20.25
N GLY A 46 -10.34 -12.44 -20.75
CA GLY A 46 -11.07 -13.68 -20.89
C GLY A 46 -11.60 -14.27 -19.57
N GLN A 47 -11.40 -13.58 -18.47
CA GLN A 47 -12.03 -13.86 -17.19
C GLN A 47 -12.70 -12.57 -16.70
N ARG A 48 -13.99 -12.64 -16.45
CA ARG A 48 -14.71 -11.57 -15.74
C ARG A 48 -14.07 -11.40 -14.37
N LEU A 49 -13.71 -10.16 -14.03
CA LEU A 49 -13.11 -9.82 -12.72
C LEU A 49 -14.04 -10.17 -11.55
N TRP A 50 -15.33 -10.18 -11.81
CA TRP A 50 -16.35 -10.46 -10.82
C TRP A 50 -17.55 -11.16 -11.44
N GLN A 51 -18.02 -12.23 -10.83
CA GLN A 51 -19.23 -12.92 -11.23
C GLN A 51 -20.31 -12.74 -10.14
N GLY A 52 -21.45 -12.19 -10.51
CA GLY A 52 -22.59 -12.04 -9.61
C GLY A 52 -23.64 -11.10 -10.18
N PRO A 53 -24.92 -11.27 -9.78
CA PRO A 53 -26.03 -10.50 -10.34
C PRO A 53 -25.97 -9.00 -10.00
N ARG A 54 -25.25 -8.63 -8.94
CA ARG A 54 -25.12 -7.25 -8.47
C ARG A 54 -23.90 -6.50 -9.03
N VAL A 55 -23.12 -7.14 -9.91
CA VAL A 55 -21.92 -6.55 -10.48
C VAL A 55 -21.97 -6.57 -11.99
N LYS A 56 -21.82 -5.40 -12.59
CA LYS A 56 -21.71 -5.21 -14.04
C LYS A 56 -20.38 -4.59 -14.37
N GLU A 57 -19.67 -5.16 -15.35
CA GLU A 57 -18.41 -4.60 -15.87
C GLU A 57 -18.74 -3.63 -17.02
N LEU A 58 -18.08 -2.46 -16.99
CA LEU A 58 -18.09 -1.46 -18.05
C LEU A 58 -16.70 -1.37 -18.65
N LEU A 59 -16.61 -1.55 -19.98
CA LEU A 59 -15.35 -1.46 -20.68
C LEU A 59 -15.06 0.00 -21.08
N PHE A 60 -13.93 0.54 -20.57
CA PHE A 60 -13.34 1.80 -21.02
C PHE A 60 -11.86 1.55 -21.38
N PRO A 61 -11.49 1.51 -22.67
CA PRO A 61 -10.24 0.89 -23.14
C PRO A 61 -8.97 1.70 -22.87
N PHE A 62 -9.05 2.77 -22.10
CA PHE A 62 -7.90 3.61 -21.79
C PHE A 62 -7.30 3.30 -20.41
N PRO A 63 -5.97 3.39 -20.24
CA PRO A 63 -5.32 3.23 -18.96
C PRO A 63 -5.86 4.21 -17.91
N ALA A 64 -5.95 3.77 -16.65
CA ALA A 64 -6.48 4.58 -15.55
C ALA A 64 -5.72 5.90 -15.36
N LEU A 65 -4.38 5.83 -15.37
CA LEU A 65 -3.51 7.01 -15.23
C LEU A 65 -3.15 7.59 -16.60
N SER A 66 -4.14 8.16 -17.28
CA SER A 66 -3.93 8.76 -18.60
C SER A 66 -4.75 10.04 -18.76
N PRO A 67 -4.35 10.96 -19.67
CA PRO A 67 -5.15 12.13 -20.02
C PRO A 67 -6.56 11.79 -20.52
N PHE A 68 -6.75 10.63 -21.16
CA PHE A 68 -8.06 10.18 -21.63
C PHE A 68 -9.05 9.95 -20.48
N THR A 69 -8.58 9.59 -19.29
CA THR A 69 -9.45 9.52 -18.10
C THR A 69 -10.03 10.89 -17.77
N GLN A 70 -9.27 11.95 -17.91
CA GLN A 70 -9.77 13.30 -17.63
C GLN A 70 -10.71 13.84 -18.72
N LEU A 71 -10.45 13.53 -19.98
CA LEU A 71 -11.15 14.12 -21.12
C LEU A 71 -12.33 13.30 -21.61
N ALA A 72 -12.18 11.98 -21.72
CA ALA A 72 -13.16 11.09 -22.37
C ALA A 72 -14.04 10.29 -21.40
N LEU A 73 -13.57 10.04 -20.15
CA LEU A 73 -14.34 9.23 -19.21
C LEU A 73 -15.63 9.91 -18.75
N GLY A 74 -15.65 11.24 -18.56
CA GLY A 74 -16.86 11.99 -18.20
C GLY A 74 -17.99 11.84 -19.22
N PRO A 75 -17.77 12.11 -20.52
CA PRO A 75 -18.74 11.82 -21.60
C PRO A 75 -19.21 10.38 -21.66
N PHE A 76 -18.32 9.41 -21.47
CA PHE A 76 -18.66 7.98 -21.43
C PHE A 76 -19.59 7.64 -20.26
N LEU A 77 -19.28 8.12 -19.06
CA LEU A 77 -20.07 7.86 -17.85
C LEU A 77 -21.44 8.55 -17.88
N ARG A 78 -21.63 9.64 -18.62
CA ARG A 78 -22.96 10.27 -18.80
C ARG A 78 -24.00 9.36 -19.44
N GLN A 79 -23.55 8.37 -20.22
CA GLN A 79 -24.41 7.38 -20.86
C GLN A 79 -24.79 6.21 -19.93
N GLN A 80 -24.28 6.20 -18.70
CA GLN A 80 -24.50 5.14 -17.73
C GLN A 80 -25.39 5.63 -16.57
N THR A 81 -26.17 4.73 -16.01
CA THR A 81 -27.01 5.02 -14.84
C THR A 81 -26.31 4.55 -13.58
N PHE A 82 -25.97 5.48 -12.71
CA PHE A 82 -25.39 5.26 -11.37
C PHE A 82 -25.65 6.48 -10.48
N ASP A 83 -25.53 6.29 -9.17
CA ASP A 83 -25.77 7.34 -8.18
C ASP A 83 -24.48 8.10 -7.84
N VAL A 84 -23.37 7.37 -7.60
CA VAL A 84 -22.05 7.93 -7.24
C VAL A 84 -20.98 7.27 -8.09
N PHE A 85 -19.99 8.05 -8.54
CA PHE A 85 -18.75 7.53 -9.12
C PHE A 85 -17.63 7.58 -8.08
N HIS A 86 -16.98 6.45 -7.82
CA HIS A 86 -15.82 6.38 -6.94
C HIS A 86 -14.55 6.08 -7.74
N ALA A 87 -13.60 7.00 -7.68
CA ALA A 87 -12.25 6.83 -8.19
C ALA A 87 -11.28 6.48 -7.04
N PRO A 88 -10.72 5.27 -7.00
CA PRO A 88 -9.76 4.87 -5.96
C PRO A 88 -8.34 5.36 -6.25
N PHE A 89 -8.18 6.47 -6.97
CA PHE A 89 -6.92 7.14 -7.29
C PHE A 89 -7.18 8.57 -7.83
N ASP A 90 -6.14 9.36 -7.97
CA ASP A 90 -6.14 10.81 -8.20
C ASP A 90 -6.25 11.26 -9.67
N VAL A 91 -6.46 10.35 -10.62
CA VAL A 91 -6.75 10.72 -12.03
C VAL A 91 -8.22 10.47 -12.31
N VAL A 92 -9.01 11.52 -12.37
CA VAL A 92 -10.48 11.48 -12.41
C VAL A 92 -11.06 12.13 -13.67
N PRO A 93 -12.31 11.78 -14.06
CA PRO A 93 -13.01 12.47 -15.13
C PRO A 93 -13.28 13.93 -14.74
N ARG A 94 -13.16 14.83 -15.71
CA ARG A 94 -13.55 16.24 -15.56
C ARG A 94 -15.05 16.43 -15.84
N ARG A 95 -15.67 17.34 -15.07
CA ARG A 95 -17.07 17.75 -15.28
C ARG A 95 -18.07 16.58 -15.27
N LEU A 96 -17.95 15.72 -14.27
CA LEU A 96 -18.93 14.67 -14.03
C LEU A 96 -20.21 15.28 -13.43
N HIS A 97 -21.40 14.96 -14.01
CA HIS A 97 -22.68 15.45 -13.53
C HIS A 97 -23.31 14.59 -12.41
N ARG A 98 -22.50 13.78 -11.75
CA ARG A 98 -22.86 12.93 -10.62
C ARG A 98 -21.84 13.14 -9.51
N PRO A 99 -22.22 12.87 -8.24
CA PRO A 99 -21.27 12.93 -7.14
C PRO A 99 -20.03 12.07 -7.41
N LEU A 100 -18.87 12.67 -7.14
CA LEU A 100 -17.57 12.04 -7.28
C LEU A 100 -16.94 11.83 -5.90
N VAL A 101 -16.61 10.61 -5.56
CA VAL A 101 -15.78 10.26 -4.40
C VAL A 101 -14.39 9.89 -4.91
N VAL A 102 -13.36 10.44 -4.30
CA VAL A 102 -11.96 10.18 -4.66
C VAL A 102 -11.22 9.64 -3.44
N THR A 103 -10.53 8.50 -3.57
CA THR A 103 -9.58 8.06 -2.55
C THR A 103 -8.19 8.55 -2.89
N ILE A 104 -7.58 9.31 -1.98
CA ILE A 104 -6.20 9.75 -2.04
C ILE A 104 -5.36 8.85 -1.16
N HIS A 105 -4.48 8.06 -1.79
CA HIS A 105 -3.59 7.13 -1.10
C HIS A 105 -2.35 7.84 -0.55
N ASP A 106 -1.77 8.75 -1.30
CA ASP A 106 -0.60 9.53 -0.90
C ASP A 106 -0.50 10.83 -1.73
N LEU A 107 0.41 11.70 -1.31
CA LEU A 107 0.73 12.95 -2.00
C LEU A 107 2.21 13.00 -2.40
N ASN A 108 2.84 11.88 -2.69
CA ASN A 108 4.27 11.77 -2.98
C ASN A 108 4.76 12.79 -4.02
N TRP A 109 3.98 13.00 -5.10
CA TRP A 109 4.34 13.95 -6.16
C TRP A 109 4.22 15.42 -5.75
N LEU A 110 3.46 15.70 -4.70
CA LEU A 110 3.28 17.04 -4.17
C LEU A 110 4.27 17.34 -3.04
N VAL A 111 4.39 16.42 -2.08
CA VAL A 111 5.23 16.56 -0.88
C VAL A 111 6.71 16.54 -1.24
N ASN A 112 7.16 15.53 -1.99
CA ASN A 112 8.54 15.44 -2.44
C ASN A 112 8.66 14.62 -3.74
N PRO A 113 8.75 15.28 -4.91
CA PRO A 113 8.87 14.61 -6.19
C PRO A 113 10.10 13.68 -6.32
N ARG A 114 11.16 13.89 -5.51
CA ARG A 114 12.34 13.00 -5.47
C ARG A 114 12.00 11.62 -4.92
N TYR A 115 10.95 11.48 -4.12
CA TYR A 115 10.48 10.19 -3.61
C TYR A 115 9.99 9.26 -4.72
N ASN A 116 9.51 9.80 -5.84
CA ASN A 116 9.03 9.01 -6.96
C ASN A 116 10.10 8.78 -8.03
N SER A 117 10.98 9.74 -8.25
CA SER A 117 12.06 9.62 -9.23
C SER A 117 13.26 10.46 -8.88
N THR A 118 14.45 9.88 -9.00
CA THR A 118 15.74 10.59 -8.91
C THR A 118 16.12 11.26 -10.23
N TYR A 119 15.51 10.84 -11.36
CA TYR A 119 15.78 11.40 -12.68
C TYR A 119 14.99 12.67 -12.94
N LEU A 120 15.65 13.69 -13.53
CA LEU A 120 15.07 15.03 -13.69
C LEU A 120 13.88 15.05 -14.65
N LEU A 121 14.03 14.48 -15.86
CA LEU A 121 12.96 14.53 -16.88
C LEU A 121 11.66 13.83 -16.43
N PRO A 122 11.65 12.57 -16.00
CA PRO A 122 10.44 11.96 -15.44
C PRO A 122 9.86 12.75 -14.27
N ARG A 123 10.72 13.31 -13.39
CA ARG A 123 10.27 14.11 -12.24
C ARG A 123 9.53 15.38 -12.68
N LEU A 124 9.95 16.02 -13.76
CA LEU A 124 9.30 17.22 -14.28
C LEU A 124 7.98 16.89 -14.99
N PHE A 125 7.99 15.99 -15.97
CA PHE A 125 6.81 15.70 -16.80
C PHE A 125 5.77 14.86 -16.05
N GLU A 126 6.14 13.72 -15.49
CA GLU A 126 5.23 12.90 -14.70
C GLU A 126 4.75 13.66 -13.46
N GLY A 127 5.67 14.37 -12.79
CA GLY A 127 5.32 15.19 -11.63
C GLY A 127 4.36 16.30 -11.93
N ALA A 128 4.47 16.98 -13.07
CA ALA A 128 3.51 18.01 -13.51
C ALA A 128 2.13 17.38 -13.76
N PHE A 129 2.09 16.25 -14.48
CA PHE A 129 0.85 15.53 -14.75
C PHE A 129 0.15 15.08 -13.45
N PHE A 130 0.87 14.43 -12.52
CA PHE A 130 0.27 13.94 -11.27
C PHE A 130 -0.14 15.06 -10.33
N ARG A 131 0.65 16.15 -10.22
CA ARG A 131 0.24 17.33 -9.42
C ARG A 131 -1.02 17.97 -9.97
N TYR A 132 -1.09 18.13 -11.29
CA TYR A 132 -2.30 18.64 -11.95
C TYR A 132 -3.50 17.71 -11.72
N SER A 133 -3.31 16.39 -11.89
CA SER A 133 -4.37 15.40 -11.72
C SER A 133 -4.90 15.38 -10.29
N LEU A 134 -4.00 15.42 -9.30
CA LEU A 134 -4.37 15.49 -7.88
C LEU A 134 -5.15 16.76 -7.56
N ALA A 135 -4.69 17.93 -8.04
CA ALA A 135 -5.41 19.19 -7.85
C ALA A 135 -6.80 19.14 -8.51
N ALA A 136 -6.89 18.58 -9.72
CA ALA A 136 -8.15 18.39 -10.43
C ALA A 136 -9.08 17.42 -9.69
N ALA A 137 -8.55 16.31 -9.17
CA ALA A 137 -9.31 15.32 -8.38
C ALA A 137 -9.91 15.96 -7.12
N MET A 138 -9.12 16.71 -6.36
CA MET A 138 -9.60 17.41 -5.16
C MET A 138 -10.67 18.48 -5.49
N HIS A 139 -10.52 19.17 -6.62
CA HIS A 139 -11.48 20.16 -7.07
C HIS A 139 -12.83 19.54 -7.45
N GLU A 140 -12.80 18.51 -8.32
CA GLU A 140 -13.99 17.83 -8.84
C GLU A 140 -14.72 16.99 -7.78
N ALA A 141 -14.01 16.50 -6.75
CA ALA A 141 -14.57 15.61 -5.74
C ALA A 141 -15.68 16.26 -4.91
N SER A 142 -16.80 15.55 -4.75
CA SER A 142 -17.82 15.85 -3.73
C SER A 142 -17.34 15.44 -2.33
N ARG A 143 -16.59 14.34 -2.23
CA ARG A 143 -15.88 13.89 -1.02
C ARG A 143 -14.51 13.31 -1.37
N ILE A 144 -13.56 13.54 -0.47
CA ILE A 144 -12.19 13.05 -0.56
C ILE A 144 -11.98 12.06 0.59
N LEU A 145 -11.64 10.82 0.28
CA LEU A 145 -11.25 9.82 1.26
C LEU A 145 -9.72 9.86 1.42
N ALA A 146 -9.26 10.28 2.58
CA ALA A 146 -7.86 10.16 2.97
C ALA A 146 -7.66 8.84 3.71
N VAL A 147 -6.69 8.04 3.30
CA VAL A 147 -6.47 6.70 3.88
C VAL A 147 -5.84 6.73 5.28
N SER A 148 -5.42 7.91 5.75
CA SER A 148 -4.87 8.14 7.10
C SER A 148 -5.03 9.61 7.53
N GLN A 149 -4.86 9.89 8.82
CA GLN A 149 -4.76 11.27 9.31
C GLN A 149 -3.53 11.97 8.74
N ALA A 150 -2.42 11.24 8.57
CA ALA A 150 -1.22 11.78 7.93
C ALA A 150 -1.52 12.24 6.49
N THR A 151 -2.24 11.44 5.70
CA THR A 151 -2.68 11.84 4.34
C THR A 151 -3.63 13.04 4.40
N ARG A 152 -4.59 13.06 5.34
CA ARG A 152 -5.48 14.21 5.55
C ARG A 152 -4.68 15.47 5.87
N HIS A 153 -3.72 15.37 6.78
CA HIS A 153 -2.87 16.50 7.18
C HIS A 153 -2.08 17.04 5.98
N ALA A 154 -1.44 16.16 5.22
CA ALA A 154 -0.71 16.54 4.01
C ALA A 154 -1.62 17.23 2.96
N ILE A 155 -2.88 16.79 2.80
CA ILE A 155 -3.84 17.49 1.93
C ILE A 155 -4.10 18.89 2.46
N LEU A 156 -4.35 19.06 3.77
CA LEU A 156 -4.69 20.33 4.38
C LEU A 156 -3.54 21.33 4.38
N GLU A 157 -2.30 20.88 4.49
CA GLU A 157 -1.11 21.74 4.35
C GLU A 157 -1.03 22.41 2.97
N HIS A 158 -1.48 21.70 1.92
CA HIS A 158 -1.40 22.19 0.54
C HIS A 158 -2.72 22.80 0.04
N ALA A 159 -3.86 22.39 0.59
CA ALA A 159 -5.19 22.77 0.11
C ALA A 159 -6.20 22.84 1.28
N PRO A 160 -6.04 23.77 2.25
CA PRO A 160 -6.87 23.84 3.47
C PRO A 160 -8.35 24.09 3.19
N TRP A 161 -8.67 24.69 2.04
CA TRP A 161 -10.05 24.99 1.63
C TRP A 161 -10.90 23.74 1.31
N TYR A 162 -10.29 22.54 1.19
CA TYR A 162 -11.02 21.30 1.02
C TYR A 162 -11.35 20.56 2.34
N ALA A 163 -11.10 21.18 3.50
CA ALA A 163 -11.27 20.54 4.82
C ALA A 163 -12.67 19.91 4.99
N SER A 164 -13.73 20.57 4.54
CA SER A 164 -15.11 20.07 4.66
C SER A 164 -15.41 18.85 3.79
N LYS A 165 -14.65 18.65 2.70
CA LYS A 165 -14.81 17.50 1.80
C LYS A 165 -14.07 16.26 2.28
N ILE A 166 -13.06 16.37 3.16
CA ILE A 166 -12.17 15.28 3.53
C ILE A 166 -12.78 14.42 4.62
N ARG A 167 -12.75 13.10 4.42
CA ARG A 167 -13.05 12.09 5.41
C ARG A 167 -11.87 11.13 5.53
N VAL A 168 -11.47 10.78 6.75
CA VAL A 168 -10.45 9.74 6.94
C VAL A 168 -11.14 8.39 6.99
N VAL A 169 -10.69 7.49 6.12
CA VAL A 169 -11.19 6.12 6.04
C VAL A 169 -10.00 5.18 5.93
N TYR A 170 -9.71 4.47 7.01
CA TYR A 170 -8.58 3.54 7.06
C TYR A 170 -8.80 2.32 6.17
N ASN A 171 -7.70 1.81 5.60
CA ASN A 171 -7.70 0.54 4.89
C ASN A 171 -7.83 -0.63 5.88
N GLY A 172 -8.35 -1.74 5.38
CA GLY A 172 -8.36 -3.01 6.11
C GLY A 172 -7.17 -3.91 5.77
N ILE A 173 -7.00 -4.97 6.55
CA ILE A 173 -6.10 -6.08 6.24
C ILE A 173 -6.84 -7.14 5.40
N ASP A 174 -6.19 -7.62 4.34
CA ASP A 174 -6.68 -8.74 3.54
C ASP A 174 -6.29 -10.07 4.20
N ARG A 175 -7.21 -10.60 5.01
CA ARG A 175 -7.04 -11.88 5.73
C ARG A 175 -7.11 -13.11 4.83
N GLN A 176 -7.48 -12.98 3.55
CA GLN A 176 -7.38 -14.07 2.57
C GLN A 176 -5.98 -14.17 1.99
N ARG A 177 -5.25 -13.06 1.95
CA ARG A 177 -3.89 -12.98 1.44
C ARG A 177 -2.84 -13.18 2.54
N VAL A 178 -3.06 -12.61 3.72
CA VAL A 178 -2.12 -12.65 4.85
C VAL A 178 -2.84 -13.17 6.08
N TYR A 179 -2.46 -14.36 6.51
CA TYR A 179 -3.07 -15.10 7.61
C TYR A 179 -2.03 -15.94 8.34
N PRO A 180 -2.26 -16.29 9.61
CA PRO A 180 -1.40 -17.21 10.34
C PRO A 180 -1.25 -18.55 9.62
N LEU A 181 -0.03 -19.02 9.45
CA LEU A 181 0.32 -20.27 8.79
C LEU A 181 1.18 -21.13 9.72
N ALA A 182 0.96 -22.44 9.71
CA ALA A 182 1.83 -23.36 10.45
C ALA A 182 3.26 -23.26 9.93
N LYS A 183 4.25 -23.25 10.85
CA LYS A 183 5.66 -23.01 10.48
C LYS A 183 6.18 -24.06 9.52
N GLU A 184 5.78 -25.30 9.66
CA GLU A 184 6.17 -26.41 8.80
C GLU A 184 5.74 -26.19 7.36
N VAL A 185 4.48 -25.70 7.17
CA VAL A 185 3.94 -25.37 5.85
C VAL A 185 4.68 -24.18 5.25
N ALA A 186 4.92 -23.14 6.06
CA ALA A 186 5.66 -21.96 5.62
C ALA A 186 7.11 -22.32 5.21
N TYR A 187 7.81 -23.13 6.00
CA TYR A 187 9.17 -23.60 5.68
C TYR A 187 9.19 -24.46 4.41
N HIS A 188 8.19 -25.29 4.18
CA HIS A 188 8.10 -26.08 2.95
C HIS A 188 7.98 -25.17 1.72
N LEU A 189 7.12 -24.14 1.77
CA LEU A 189 6.97 -23.17 0.69
C LEU A 189 8.25 -22.35 0.44
N LEU A 190 9.05 -22.11 1.47
CA LEU A 190 10.28 -21.31 1.39
C LEU A 190 11.54 -22.14 1.14
N ALA A 191 11.48 -23.46 1.19
CA ALA A 191 12.66 -24.35 1.03
C ALA A 191 13.51 -24.04 -0.21
N PRO A 192 12.95 -23.63 -1.37
CA PRO A 192 13.76 -23.23 -2.53
C PRO A 192 14.50 -21.89 -2.37
N LEU A 193 14.12 -21.06 -1.39
CA LEU A 193 14.60 -19.69 -1.20
C LEU A 193 15.54 -19.57 0.01
N VAL A 194 15.19 -20.23 1.11
CA VAL A 194 15.90 -20.11 2.37
C VAL A 194 15.77 -21.41 3.18
N ALA A 195 16.86 -21.86 3.79
CA ALA A 195 16.86 -23.08 4.62
C ALA A 195 15.92 -22.91 5.85
N PRO A 196 15.17 -23.96 6.24
CA PRO A 196 14.33 -23.94 7.43
C PRO A 196 15.10 -23.49 8.68
N GLY A 197 14.48 -22.62 9.46
CA GLY A 197 15.07 -22.09 10.70
C GLY A 197 16.11 -20.98 10.52
N THR A 198 16.47 -20.61 9.29
CA THR A 198 17.35 -19.45 9.04
C THR A 198 16.66 -18.17 9.53
N PRO A 199 17.25 -17.41 10.46
CA PRO A 199 16.67 -16.14 10.89
C PRO A 199 16.82 -15.09 9.80
N PHE A 200 15.72 -14.37 9.50
CA PHE A 200 15.80 -13.31 8.51
C PHE A 200 14.96 -12.09 8.83
N VAL A 201 15.42 -10.95 8.33
CA VAL A 201 14.69 -9.68 8.30
C VAL A 201 13.98 -9.57 6.94
N LEU A 202 12.67 -9.32 6.97
CA LEU A 202 11.87 -9.15 5.76
C LEU A 202 11.64 -7.67 5.48
N THR A 203 11.90 -7.25 4.24
CA THR A 203 11.52 -5.94 3.72
C THR A 203 10.76 -6.12 2.42
N VAL A 204 9.56 -5.53 2.35
CA VAL A 204 8.65 -5.65 1.19
C VAL A 204 8.30 -4.26 0.65
N GLY A 205 8.45 -4.07 -0.65
CA GLY A 205 8.03 -2.82 -1.28
C GLY A 205 8.47 -2.68 -2.73
N GLN A 206 7.87 -1.72 -3.42
CA GLN A 206 8.33 -1.33 -4.75
C GLN A 206 9.71 -0.67 -4.67
N GLY A 207 10.48 -0.70 -5.77
CA GLY A 207 11.80 -0.08 -5.86
C GLY A 207 11.79 1.44 -5.98
N ALA A 208 10.83 2.12 -5.36
CA ALA A 208 10.75 3.57 -5.34
C ALA A 208 11.65 4.16 -4.23
N PRO A 209 12.26 5.34 -4.44
CA PRO A 209 13.18 5.95 -3.46
C PRO A 209 12.57 6.15 -2.08
N TYR A 210 11.27 6.45 -1.98
CA TYR A 210 10.60 6.66 -0.70
C TYR A 210 10.53 5.40 0.18
N LYS A 211 10.63 4.21 -0.39
CA LYS A 211 10.68 2.94 0.36
C LYS A 211 12.00 2.74 1.12
N ASN A 212 13.01 3.54 0.82
CA ASN A 212 14.27 3.63 1.59
C ASN A 212 15.03 2.30 1.73
N HIS A 213 15.02 1.48 0.68
CA HIS A 213 15.72 0.19 0.70
C HIS A 213 17.22 0.32 0.95
N GLY A 214 17.82 1.46 0.57
CA GLY A 214 19.23 1.73 0.82
C GLY A 214 19.59 1.75 2.31
N ASN A 215 18.85 2.50 3.13
CA ASN A 215 19.09 2.52 4.58
C ASN A 215 18.59 1.25 5.27
N ALA A 216 17.54 0.58 4.74
CA ALA A 216 17.14 -0.73 5.22
C ALA A 216 18.29 -1.74 5.11
N VAL A 217 18.93 -1.81 3.94
CA VAL A 217 20.08 -2.69 3.69
C VAL A 217 21.29 -2.27 4.54
N ARG A 218 21.63 -0.98 4.63
CA ARG A 218 22.74 -0.50 5.48
C ARG A 218 22.53 -0.87 6.94
N GLY A 219 21.33 -0.60 7.46
CA GLY A 219 20.98 -0.94 8.85
C GLY A 219 21.08 -2.43 9.13
N PHE A 220 20.61 -3.27 8.21
CA PHE A 220 20.73 -4.71 8.33
C PHE A 220 22.19 -5.18 8.32
N LEU A 221 22.98 -4.73 7.36
CA LEU A 221 24.40 -5.11 7.26
C LEU A 221 25.21 -4.65 8.49
N GLU A 222 24.90 -3.50 9.07
CA GLU A 222 25.49 -3.02 10.32
C GLU A 222 25.05 -3.87 11.52
N ALA A 223 23.74 -4.13 11.66
CA ALA A 223 23.17 -4.90 12.77
C ALA A 223 23.75 -6.33 12.88
N PHE A 224 23.94 -6.98 11.72
CA PHE A 224 24.29 -8.39 11.65
C PHE A 224 25.66 -8.63 11.00
N ARG A 225 26.57 -7.65 11.11
CA ARG A 225 27.93 -7.72 10.57
C ARG A 225 28.68 -8.97 11.05
N HIS A 226 28.52 -9.36 12.32
CA HIS A 226 29.19 -10.49 12.96
C HIS A 226 28.25 -11.71 13.14
N ARG A 227 27.14 -11.73 12.42
CA ARG A 227 26.11 -12.79 12.49
C ARG A 227 25.82 -13.33 11.07
N PRO A 228 26.78 -14.10 10.48
CA PRO A 228 26.69 -14.55 9.09
C PRO A 228 25.50 -15.50 8.83
N GLU A 229 24.87 -16.05 9.86
CA GLU A 229 23.67 -16.87 9.76
C GLU A 229 22.41 -16.06 9.44
N TYR A 230 22.41 -14.75 9.73
CA TYR A 230 21.27 -13.88 9.42
C TYR A 230 21.15 -13.60 7.94
N ARG A 231 19.92 -13.56 7.45
CA ARG A 231 19.59 -13.14 6.08
C ARG A 231 18.70 -11.92 6.09
N MET A 232 18.77 -11.15 5.02
CA MET A 232 17.72 -10.19 4.66
C MET A 232 17.02 -10.70 3.40
N ILE A 233 15.70 -10.79 3.44
CA ILE A 233 14.89 -11.06 2.25
C ILE A 233 14.25 -9.75 1.83
N LEU A 234 14.69 -9.25 0.68
CA LEU A 234 14.22 -8.00 0.09
C LEU A 234 13.29 -8.32 -1.08
N VAL A 235 11.98 -8.30 -0.85
CA VAL A 235 10.98 -8.44 -1.91
C VAL A 235 10.78 -7.07 -2.54
N ARG A 236 11.41 -6.88 -3.72
CA ARG A 236 11.51 -5.57 -4.37
C ARG A 236 11.31 -5.67 -5.87
N ARG A 237 10.20 -5.17 -6.38
CA ARG A 237 10.06 -4.93 -7.82
C ARG A 237 10.89 -3.69 -8.18
N ALA A 238 12.02 -3.88 -8.85
CA ALA A 238 12.83 -2.76 -9.33
C ALA A 238 12.06 -1.96 -10.38
N ILE A 239 11.89 -0.66 -10.15
CA ILE A 239 11.28 0.27 -11.10
C ILE A 239 12.37 0.94 -11.92
N ARG A 240 13.48 1.29 -11.27
CA ARG A 240 14.64 1.99 -11.85
C ARG A 240 15.91 1.54 -11.15
N GLN A 241 17.04 1.75 -11.82
CA GLN A 241 18.36 1.45 -11.27
C GLN A 241 18.66 2.36 -10.06
N ASP A 242 19.13 1.75 -8.97
CA ASP A 242 19.61 2.43 -7.76
C ASP A 242 21.06 2.02 -7.53
N ARG A 243 21.99 2.82 -8.06
CA ARG A 243 23.44 2.51 -8.03
C ARG A 243 23.98 2.35 -6.60
N ALA A 244 23.48 3.14 -5.64
CA ALA A 244 23.92 3.07 -4.26
C ALA A 244 23.47 1.76 -3.59
N LEU A 245 22.23 1.37 -3.78
CA LEU A 245 21.71 0.08 -3.32
C LEU A 245 22.41 -1.08 -4.04
N ASP A 246 22.60 -0.98 -5.36
CA ASP A 246 23.26 -2.01 -6.16
C ASP A 246 24.71 -2.25 -5.66
N ALA A 247 25.42 -1.20 -5.25
CA ALA A 247 26.77 -1.32 -4.68
C ALA A 247 26.76 -2.07 -3.33
N LEU A 248 25.76 -1.82 -2.46
CA LEU A 248 25.61 -2.54 -1.21
C LEU A 248 25.29 -4.03 -1.44
N LEU A 249 24.38 -4.33 -2.37
CA LEU A 249 24.00 -5.70 -2.71
C LEU A 249 25.17 -6.50 -3.31
N ARG A 250 26.07 -5.83 -4.04
CA ARG A 250 27.28 -6.46 -4.64
C ARG A 250 28.46 -6.54 -3.68
N SER A 251 28.41 -5.93 -2.50
CA SER A 251 29.45 -6.07 -1.50
C SER A 251 29.58 -7.53 -1.07
N PRO A 252 30.75 -8.00 -0.58
CA PRO A 252 30.92 -9.39 -0.12
C PRO A 252 29.88 -9.79 0.93
N GLN A 253 29.61 -8.92 1.90
CA GLN A 253 28.59 -9.16 2.91
C GLN A 253 27.18 -9.13 2.30
N GLY A 254 26.88 -8.21 1.39
CA GLY A 254 25.59 -8.13 0.71
C GLY A 254 25.27 -9.40 -0.09
N GLN A 255 26.25 -9.91 -0.85
CA GLN A 255 26.11 -11.17 -1.59
C GLN A 255 25.93 -12.38 -0.67
N ALA A 256 26.59 -12.38 0.50
CA ALA A 256 26.49 -13.48 1.46
C ALA A 256 25.17 -13.47 2.25
N GLN A 257 24.59 -12.31 2.56
CA GLN A 257 23.48 -12.19 3.52
C GLN A 257 22.16 -11.69 2.93
N ILE A 258 22.12 -11.15 1.70
CA ILE A 258 20.90 -10.55 1.15
C ILE A 258 20.38 -11.34 -0.03
N LEU A 259 19.13 -11.78 0.08
CA LEU A 259 18.35 -12.37 -1.01
C LEU A 259 17.37 -11.33 -1.54
N THR A 260 17.52 -10.94 -2.80
CA THR A 260 16.59 -10.02 -3.47
C THR A 260 15.65 -10.80 -4.35
N LEU A 261 14.33 -10.63 -4.14
CA LEU A 261 13.27 -11.27 -4.92
C LEU A 261 12.48 -10.20 -5.68
N PRO A 262 12.40 -10.26 -7.02
CA PRO A 262 11.71 -9.22 -7.81
C PRO A 262 10.17 -9.28 -7.65
N TYR A 263 9.65 -10.48 -7.48
CA TYR A 263 8.24 -10.80 -7.28
C TYR A 263 8.13 -12.16 -6.58
N VAL A 264 7.10 -12.30 -5.76
CA VAL A 264 6.72 -13.58 -5.14
C VAL A 264 5.20 -13.74 -5.20
N THR A 265 4.70 -14.99 -5.22
CA THR A 265 3.26 -15.24 -5.14
C THR A 265 2.71 -14.85 -3.77
N SER A 266 1.40 -14.71 -3.65
CA SER A 266 0.77 -14.38 -2.35
C SER A 266 1.04 -15.43 -1.29
N GLU A 267 1.11 -16.71 -1.67
CA GLU A 267 1.41 -17.83 -0.77
C GLU A 267 2.85 -17.73 -0.22
N VAL A 268 3.82 -17.45 -1.12
CA VAL A 268 5.23 -17.26 -0.73
C VAL A 268 5.37 -16.01 0.13
N LEU A 269 4.69 -14.91 -0.21
CA LEU A 269 4.71 -13.70 0.60
C LEU A 269 4.13 -13.93 2.00
N ASN A 270 3.01 -14.65 2.10
CA ASN A 270 2.43 -15.03 3.38
C ASN A 270 3.38 -15.91 4.19
N ALA A 271 4.04 -16.89 3.56
CA ALA A 271 5.03 -17.73 4.22
C ALA A 271 6.24 -16.92 4.73
N LEU A 272 6.71 -15.93 3.95
CA LEU A 272 7.77 -15.00 4.37
C LEU A 272 7.37 -14.20 5.60
N TYR A 273 6.16 -13.63 5.63
CA TYR A 273 5.67 -12.93 6.83
C TYR A 273 5.55 -13.86 8.04
N ASN A 274 5.08 -15.11 7.88
CA ASN A 274 4.90 -16.04 8.99
C ASN A 274 6.20 -16.59 9.59
N THR A 275 7.34 -16.46 8.88
CA THR A 275 8.63 -17.01 9.32
C THR A 275 9.70 -15.95 9.53
N ALA A 276 9.43 -14.71 9.16
CA ALA A 276 10.37 -13.61 9.39
C ALA A 276 10.66 -13.41 10.88
N ARG A 277 11.91 -13.15 11.22
CA ARG A 277 12.31 -12.77 12.56
C ARG A 277 11.85 -11.37 12.93
N ILE A 278 11.97 -10.43 11.97
CA ILE A 278 11.59 -9.02 12.07
C ILE A 278 11.13 -8.54 10.68
N VAL A 279 10.08 -7.72 10.64
CA VAL A 279 9.72 -6.94 9.47
C VAL A 279 10.32 -5.54 9.61
N LEU A 280 11.09 -5.12 8.60
CA LEU A 280 11.71 -3.80 8.52
C LEU A 280 11.05 -2.98 7.41
N HIS A 281 10.40 -1.86 7.79
CA HIS A 281 9.70 -0.99 6.85
C HIS A 281 10.02 0.50 7.10
N PRO A 282 11.26 0.97 6.79
CA PRO A 282 11.74 2.30 7.16
C PRO A 282 11.48 3.33 6.07
N SER A 283 10.26 3.37 5.51
CA SER A 283 9.90 4.29 4.43
C SER A 283 10.01 5.76 4.86
N TYR A 284 10.46 6.62 3.95
CA TYR A 284 10.43 8.08 4.16
C TYR A 284 9.03 8.66 4.11
N TYR A 285 8.15 8.03 3.34
CA TYR A 285 6.78 8.49 3.17
C TYR A 285 5.86 7.33 2.78
N GLU A 286 4.69 7.26 3.41
CA GLU A 286 3.61 6.33 3.06
C GLU A 286 2.27 7.01 3.30
N GLY A 287 1.30 6.70 2.46
CA GLY A 287 -0.05 7.14 2.74
C GLY A 287 -0.73 6.32 3.83
N PHE A 288 -0.35 5.02 3.97
CA PHE A 288 -0.94 4.15 5.00
C PHE A 288 0.07 3.18 5.62
N GLY A 289 0.61 2.23 4.86
CA GLY A 289 1.58 1.24 5.36
C GLY A 289 0.97 -0.15 5.57
N LEU A 290 0.35 -0.72 4.53
CA LEU A 290 -0.19 -2.08 4.55
C LEU A 290 0.82 -3.14 5.06
N PRO A 291 2.14 -3.08 4.75
CA PRO A 291 3.11 -4.02 5.28
C PRO A 291 3.15 -4.13 6.82
N LEU A 292 2.78 -3.07 7.53
CA LEU A 292 2.67 -3.10 8.99
C LEU A 292 1.51 -3.99 9.43
N LEU A 293 0.35 -3.86 8.78
CA LEU A 293 -0.81 -4.70 9.08
C LEU A 293 -0.54 -6.17 8.72
N GLU A 294 0.18 -6.41 7.62
CA GLU A 294 0.59 -7.75 7.18
C GLU A 294 1.49 -8.42 8.24
N ALA A 295 2.46 -7.67 8.77
CA ALA A 295 3.33 -8.15 9.86
C ALA A 295 2.57 -8.40 11.17
N MET A 296 1.65 -7.50 11.54
CA MET A 296 0.80 -7.68 12.73
C MET A 296 -0.10 -8.91 12.60
N ALA A 297 -0.67 -9.16 11.41
CA ALA A 297 -1.55 -10.31 11.14
C ALA A 297 -0.84 -11.66 11.27
N THR A 298 0.47 -11.69 11.03
CA THR A 298 1.33 -12.86 11.13
C THR A 298 2.15 -12.91 12.44
N ALA A 299 1.87 -11.98 13.36
CA ALA A 299 2.53 -11.90 14.67
C ALA A 299 4.07 -11.74 14.58
N VAL A 300 4.55 -10.93 13.65
CA VAL A 300 5.97 -10.61 13.49
C VAL A 300 6.26 -9.21 14.05
N PRO A 301 7.33 -9.05 14.86
CA PRO A 301 7.71 -7.74 15.37
C PRO A 301 8.21 -6.83 14.26
N ILE A 302 7.99 -5.52 14.43
CA ILE A 302 8.17 -4.52 13.38
C ILE A 302 9.16 -3.44 13.81
N VAL A 303 10.09 -3.08 12.91
CA VAL A 303 10.82 -1.81 12.92
C VAL A 303 10.28 -0.97 11.75
N THR A 304 9.83 0.25 12.03
CA THR A 304 9.32 1.15 11.01
C THR A 304 9.73 2.59 11.28
N SER A 305 9.44 3.51 10.34
CA SER A 305 9.80 4.91 10.50
C SER A 305 8.87 5.66 11.47
N ASP A 306 9.43 6.71 12.06
CA ASP A 306 8.73 7.66 12.96
C ASP A 306 8.03 8.81 12.22
N VAL A 307 7.88 8.70 10.90
CA VAL A 307 7.33 9.74 10.02
C VAL A 307 6.11 9.27 9.23
N SER A 308 5.38 10.23 8.66
CA SER A 308 4.23 9.98 7.79
C SER A 308 3.11 9.21 8.52
N SER A 309 2.49 8.21 7.87
CA SER A 309 1.43 7.39 8.47
C SER A 309 1.93 6.26 9.36
N MET A 310 3.25 6.00 9.42
CA MET A 310 3.79 4.85 10.14
C MET A 310 3.50 4.89 11.65
N PRO A 311 3.72 6.01 12.38
CA PRO A 311 3.38 6.07 13.80
C PRO A 311 1.88 5.89 14.05
N GLU A 312 1.05 6.48 13.18
CA GLU A 312 -0.41 6.37 13.26
C GLU A 312 -0.89 4.92 13.09
N VAL A 313 -0.37 4.21 12.09
CA VAL A 313 -0.77 2.82 11.81
C VAL A 313 -0.17 1.85 12.83
N ALA A 314 1.10 2.03 13.17
CA ALA A 314 1.79 1.16 14.11
C ALA A 314 1.27 1.29 15.56
N GLY A 315 0.93 2.50 15.99
CA GLY A 315 0.66 2.76 17.42
C GLY A 315 1.83 2.31 18.29
N SER A 316 1.54 1.49 19.29
CA SER A 316 2.55 0.89 20.18
C SER A 316 3.10 -0.47 19.72
N ALA A 317 2.78 -0.89 18.49
CA ALA A 317 3.07 -2.24 17.99
C ALA A 317 4.41 -2.37 17.24
N ALA A 318 5.21 -1.31 17.17
CA ALA A 318 6.48 -1.31 16.46
C ALA A 318 7.53 -0.48 17.19
N LEU A 319 8.81 -0.74 16.90
CA LEU A 319 9.87 0.22 17.18
C LEU A 319 9.90 1.26 16.07
N LEU A 320 9.81 2.53 16.46
CA LEU A 320 9.87 3.67 15.56
C LEU A 320 11.30 4.22 15.50
N VAL A 321 11.81 4.44 14.29
CA VAL A 321 13.16 4.94 14.04
C VAL A 321 13.15 6.02 12.97
N SER A 322 14.11 6.94 13.02
CA SER A 322 14.32 7.87 11.92
C SER A 322 14.73 7.12 10.65
N PRO A 323 14.00 7.26 9.53
CA PRO A 323 14.34 6.56 8.29
C PRO A 323 15.65 7.05 7.67
N ALA A 324 16.13 8.24 8.05
CA ALA A 324 17.40 8.79 7.59
C ALA A 324 18.61 8.21 8.33
N ASP A 325 18.40 7.61 9.50
CA ASP A 325 19.46 7.07 10.36
C ASP A 325 19.54 5.55 10.29
N TYR A 326 20.41 5.03 9.42
CA TYR A 326 20.62 3.58 9.30
C TYR A 326 21.21 2.94 10.56
N ARG A 327 21.89 3.71 11.44
CA ARG A 327 22.42 3.21 12.71
C ARG A 327 21.31 2.99 13.74
N ALA A 328 20.37 3.93 13.84
CA ALA A 328 19.16 3.75 14.63
C ALA A 328 18.34 2.53 14.15
N ILE A 329 18.26 2.33 12.82
CA ILE A 329 17.67 1.10 12.25
C ILE A 329 18.42 -0.15 12.74
N ALA A 330 19.76 -0.13 12.70
CA ALA A 330 20.59 -1.26 13.14
C ALA A 330 20.38 -1.56 14.64
N GLU A 331 20.40 -0.55 15.48
CA GLU A 331 20.17 -0.68 16.93
C GLU A 331 18.78 -1.26 17.23
N ALA A 332 17.74 -0.79 16.54
CA ALA A 332 16.39 -1.33 16.69
C ALA A 332 16.30 -2.82 16.27
N LEU A 333 16.96 -3.20 15.18
CA LEU A 333 17.04 -4.59 14.73
C LEU A 333 17.73 -5.49 15.78
N VAL A 334 18.87 -5.06 16.33
CA VAL A 334 19.60 -5.77 17.39
C VAL A 334 18.77 -5.87 18.67
N THR A 335 18.10 -4.78 19.05
CA THR A 335 17.23 -4.75 20.23
C THR A 335 16.09 -5.76 20.10
N LEU A 336 15.37 -5.76 18.97
CA LEU A 336 14.29 -6.71 18.74
C LEU A 336 14.79 -8.16 18.61
N ASP A 337 15.99 -8.36 18.11
CA ASP A 337 16.55 -9.71 18.04
C ASP A 337 16.84 -10.31 19.42
N ARG A 338 17.35 -9.49 20.35
CA ARG A 338 17.82 -9.95 21.67
C ARG A 338 16.71 -9.95 22.73
N ASP A 339 15.78 -9.00 22.67
CA ASP A 339 14.76 -8.81 23.71
C ASP A 339 13.46 -9.55 23.35
N GLU A 340 13.30 -10.74 23.88
CA GLU A 340 12.11 -11.58 23.68
C GLU A 340 10.86 -11.01 24.33
N THR A 341 11.02 -10.39 25.51
CA THR A 341 9.92 -9.74 26.22
C THR A 341 9.36 -8.57 25.43
N LEU A 342 10.24 -7.73 24.88
CA LEU A 342 9.86 -6.64 24.01
C LEU A 342 9.14 -7.15 22.75
N ARG A 343 9.67 -8.20 22.10
CA ARG A 343 9.00 -8.81 20.94
C ARG A 343 7.58 -9.26 21.28
N ALA A 344 7.43 -10.02 22.37
CA ALA A 344 6.12 -10.51 22.82
C ALA A 344 5.14 -9.37 23.07
N ARG A 345 5.60 -8.29 23.72
CA ARG A 345 4.81 -7.08 23.98
C ARG A 345 4.36 -6.40 22.68
N LEU A 346 5.27 -6.21 21.73
CA LEU A 346 4.93 -5.55 20.44
C LEU A 346 3.98 -6.39 19.60
N ILE A 347 4.15 -7.71 19.58
CA ILE A 347 3.25 -8.65 18.91
C ILE A 347 1.84 -8.59 19.52
N ALA A 348 1.73 -8.58 20.86
CA ALA A 348 0.44 -8.46 21.55
C ALA A 348 -0.24 -7.12 21.21
N ALA A 349 0.51 -6.02 21.22
CA ALA A 349 0.03 -4.71 20.80
C ALA A 349 -0.44 -4.70 19.32
N GLY A 350 0.30 -5.38 18.43
CA GLY A 350 -0.05 -5.53 17.02
C GLY A 350 -1.37 -6.26 16.81
N ARG A 351 -1.62 -7.35 17.55
CA ARG A 351 -2.90 -8.06 17.49
C ARG A 351 -4.07 -7.17 17.91
N ALA A 352 -3.93 -6.43 19.02
CA ALA A 352 -4.95 -5.47 19.47
C ALA A 352 -5.15 -4.34 18.45
N ARG A 353 -4.06 -3.85 17.82
CA ARG A 353 -4.11 -2.77 16.84
C ARG A 353 -4.86 -3.16 15.57
N LEU A 354 -4.78 -4.41 15.13
CA LEU A 354 -5.47 -4.92 13.94
C LEU A 354 -6.99 -4.81 14.00
N GLU A 355 -7.60 -4.78 15.20
CA GLU A 355 -9.04 -4.64 15.36
C GLU A 355 -9.56 -3.30 14.80
N HIS A 356 -8.70 -2.29 14.69
CA HIS A 356 -9.04 -0.99 14.12
C HIS A 356 -9.00 -0.96 12.57
N PHE A 357 -8.47 -2.02 11.92
CA PHE A 357 -8.21 -2.02 10.48
C PHE A 357 -8.89 -3.18 9.78
N SER A 358 -10.19 -3.03 9.54
CA SER A 358 -10.98 -4.02 8.81
C SER A 358 -11.63 -3.44 7.54
N TRP A 359 -11.71 -4.26 6.50
CA TRP A 359 -12.40 -3.86 5.28
C TRP A 359 -13.89 -3.64 5.50
N ASN A 360 -14.52 -4.34 6.46
CA ASN A 360 -15.91 -4.11 6.83
C ASN A 360 -16.12 -2.71 7.45
N ALA A 361 -15.23 -2.28 8.35
CA ALA A 361 -15.28 -0.92 8.90
C ALA A 361 -15.05 0.14 7.82
N CYS A 362 -14.09 -0.11 6.90
CA CYS A 362 -13.85 0.73 5.73
C CYS A 362 -15.12 0.84 4.87
N ALA A 363 -15.74 -0.29 4.51
CA ALA A 363 -16.96 -0.32 3.70
C ALA A 363 -18.13 0.41 4.36
N LYS A 364 -18.36 0.22 5.67
CA LYS A 364 -19.38 0.95 6.43
C LYS A 364 -19.19 2.45 6.35
N ALA A 365 -17.97 2.93 6.56
CA ALA A 365 -17.65 4.34 6.47
C ALA A 365 -17.85 4.88 5.03
N VAL A 366 -17.43 4.13 4.02
CA VAL A 366 -17.59 4.52 2.61
C VAL A 366 -19.08 4.54 2.21
N LEU A 367 -19.88 3.53 2.62
CA LEU A 367 -21.32 3.49 2.38
C LEU A 367 -22.05 4.66 3.02
N ALA A 368 -21.69 5.05 4.24
CA ALA A 368 -22.25 6.23 4.89
C ALA A 368 -21.99 7.48 4.05
N ILE A 369 -20.76 7.64 3.53
CA ILE A 369 -20.38 8.76 2.66
C ILE A 369 -21.15 8.74 1.33
N TYR A 370 -21.39 7.57 0.73
CA TYR A 370 -22.19 7.48 -0.49
C TYR A 370 -23.65 7.90 -0.22
N ARG A 371 -24.23 7.46 0.91
CA ARG A 371 -25.60 7.81 1.30
C ARG A 371 -25.78 9.30 1.63
N GLU A 372 -24.71 10.00 2.06
CA GLU A 372 -24.72 11.47 2.21
C GLU A 372 -24.86 12.21 0.86
N LEU A 373 -24.52 11.57 -0.25
CA LEU A 373 -24.41 12.19 -1.57
C LEU A 373 -25.60 11.87 -2.51
N VAL A 374 -26.44 10.92 -2.13
CA VAL A 374 -27.63 10.47 -2.88
C VAL A 374 -28.90 10.93 -2.16
#